data_d781403c88598195f62a76b7110feb8f
#
_entry.id   d781403c88598195f62a76b7110feb8f
#
_cell.length_a   1.000
_cell.length_b   1.000
_cell.length_c   1.000
_cell.angle_alpha   90.00
_cell.angle_beta   90.00
_cell.angle_gamma   90.00
#
_symmetry.space_group_name_H-M   'P 1'
#
loop_
_entity.id
_entity.type
_entity.pdbx_description
1 polymer ?
#
loop_
_entity_poly.entity_id
_entity_poly.type
_entity_poly.pdbx_seq_one_letter_code
_entity_poly.pdbx_strand_id
1 'polypeptide(L)'
;MYKLCLNIFLILIITACSNQNTSSYPETKKEEFTETIHGYEISDSYRWLEDFTSDDSLDWVKRQNKFNRTFISNNKYKKNIANYLQQIWENESISIPYKEEGKTFYYFNDGSFQQSKLMIKDCDKCDERVLIDPNTFSDDGTISLGGTSVNNSADMIAFSISDGGSDWRVWKVLDIETGEVLEDEIKWAKFSGASWENDDSGFFYQKYDEPQGELLKEVNESPKLMFHKIGTDQSEDYVVYENPDQPRWGWGINVIEDTNIKILSISEGTDERNR
;
A
#
# COMPACT_ATOMS: atom_id res chain seq x y z
N MET A 1 15.06 -72.95 -0.95
CA MET A 1 13.97 -72.07 -1.54
C MET A 1 13.50 -70.98 -0.62
N TYR A 2 13.26 -71.19 0.66
CA TYR A 2 12.78 -70.15 1.60
C TYR A 2 13.69 -68.91 1.76
N LYS A 3 15.02 -69.10 1.77
CA LYS A 3 15.98 -67.98 1.89
C LYS A 3 16.02 -67.09 0.64
N LEU A 4 15.76 -67.65 -0.54
CA LEU A 4 15.76 -66.90 -1.78
C LEU A 4 14.48 -66.05 -1.91
N CYS A 5 13.33 -66.55 -1.48
CA CYS A 5 12.04 -65.78 -1.45
C CYS A 5 12.07 -64.69 -0.44
N LEU A 6 12.72 -64.81 0.72
CA LEU A 6 12.82 -63.83 1.75
C LEU A 6 13.69 -62.62 1.29
N ASN A 7 14.77 -62.87 0.55
CA ASN A 7 15.61 -61.82 0.00
C ASN A 7 14.93 -61.02 -1.14
N ILE A 8 14.13 -61.67 -1.97
CA ILE A 8 13.36 -61.02 -3.03
C ILE A 8 12.25 -60.14 -2.43
N PHE A 9 11.63 -60.57 -1.31
CA PHE A 9 10.60 -59.77 -0.62
C PHE A 9 11.20 -58.55 0.09
N LEU A 10 12.42 -58.65 0.63
CA LEU A 10 13.14 -57.56 1.26
C LEU A 10 13.60 -56.49 0.24
N ILE A 11 14.00 -56.92 -0.98
CA ILE A 11 14.38 -56.00 -2.07
C ILE A 11 13.15 -55.26 -2.62
N LEU A 12 11.99 -55.89 -2.67
CA LEU A 12 10.73 -55.23 -3.09
C LEU A 12 10.22 -54.18 -2.11
N ILE A 13 10.51 -54.33 -0.83
CA ILE A 13 10.12 -53.31 0.21
C ILE A 13 11.02 -52.09 0.13
N ILE A 14 12.30 -52.23 -0.24
CA ILE A 14 13.23 -51.08 -0.36
C ILE A 14 12.92 -50.20 -1.59
N THR A 15 12.37 -50.77 -2.66
CA THR A 15 11.99 -50.03 -3.86
C THR A 15 10.64 -49.27 -3.73
N ALA A 16 9.83 -49.58 -2.70
CA ALA A 16 8.53 -48.94 -2.49
C ALA A 16 8.63 -47.55 -1.78
N CYS A 17 9.81 -47.18 -1.26
CA CYS A 17 10.00 -45.90 -0.53
C CYS A 17 10.59 -44.75 -1.35
N SER A 18 10.73 -44.87 -2.67
CA SER A 18 11.46 -43.85 -3.48
C SER A 18 10.60 -43.09 -4.51
N ASN A 19 9.28 -43.03 -4.34
CA ASN A 19 8.43 -42.18 -5.15
C ASN A 19 7.77 -41.08 -4.30
N GLN A 20 8.55 -40.38 -3.48
CA GLN A 20 8.20 -39.00 -3.19
C GLN A 20 8.58 -38.20 -4.43
N ASN A 21 7.58 -37.78 -5.20
CA ASN A 21 7.74 -36.67 -6.11
C ASN A 21 8.15 -35.43 -5.26
N THR A 22 9.41 -35.35 -4.89
CA THR A 22 9.99 -34.11 -4.34
C THR A 22 10.03 -33.15 -5.50
N SER A 23 9.02 -32.33 -5.56
CA SER A 23 9.01 -31.20 -6.46
C SER A 23 10.26 -30.36 -6.18
N SER A 24 11.25 -30.47 -7.08
CA SER A 24 12.52 -29.72 -6.92
C SER A 24 12.26 -28.25 -7.19
N TYR A 25 12.59 -27.40 -6.24
CA TYR A 25 12.57 -25.95 -6.45
C TYR A 25 13.53 -25.56 -7.60
N PRO A 26 13.21 -24.51 -8.38
CA PRO A 26 14.14 -23.98 -9.36
C PRO A 26 15.48 -23.62 -8.71
N GLU A 27 16.56 -23.97 -9.37
CA GLU A 27 17.90 -23.67 -8.87
C GLU A 27 18.09 -22.15 -8.75
N THR A 28 18.69 -21.71 -7.64
CA THR A 28 19.06 -20.34 -7.38
C THR A 28 20.56 -20.20 -7.50
N LYS A 29 21.02 -19.31 -8.39
CA LYS A 29 22.42 -18.97 -8.60
C LYS A 29 23.05 -18.48 -7.30
N LYS A 30 24.25 -18.96 -6.99
CA LYS A 30 25.07 -18.48 -5.88
C LYS A 30 26.27 -17.75 -6.43
N GLU A 31 26.58 -16.61 -5.87
CA GLU A 31 27.76 -15.81 -6.16
C GLU A 31 28.60 -15.64 -4.90
N GLU A 32 29.91 -15.48 -5.08
CA GLU A 32 30.79 -15.10 -3.97
C GLU A 32 30.70 -13.59 -3.78
N PHE A 33 30.11 -13.20 -2.67
CA PHE A 33 30.03 -11.79 -2.25
C PHE A 33 30.34 -11.70 -0.76
N THR A 34 31.18 -10.75 -0.38
CA THR A 34 31.49 -10.46 1.03
C THR A 34 31.63 -8.95 1.20
N GLU A 35 31.02 -8.41 2.23
CA GLU A 35 31.12 -7.02 2.62
C GLU A 35 31.46 -6.88 4.11
N THR A 36 31.99 -5.73 4.49
CA THR A 36 32.27 -5.43 5.88
C THR A 36 31.24 -4.43 6.41
N ILE A 37 30.42 -4.86 7.36
CA ILE A 37 29.43 -4.00 8.02
C ILE A 37 29.80 -3.89 9.50
N HIS A 38 29.99 -2.68 10.00
CA HIS A 38 30.41 -2.41 11.40
C HIS A 38 31.64 -3.19 11.86
N GLY A 39 32.58 -3.49 10.95
CA GLY A 39 33.81 -4.24 11.23
C GLY A 39 33.64 -5.77 11.18
N TYR A 40 32.49 -6.29 10.80
CA TYR A 40 32.25 -7.71 10.60
C TYR A 40 32.20 -8.05 9.11
N GLU A 41 32.88 -9.12 8.72
CA GLU A 41 32.76 -9.68 7.37
C GLU A 41 31.47 -10.48 7.25
N ILE A 42 30.62 -10.10 6.31
CA ILE A 42 29.35 -10.76 6.03
C ILE A 42 29.37 -11.31 4.61
N SER A 43 29.25 -12.62 4.49
CA SER A 43 29.13 -13.30 3.17
C SER A 43 27.66 -13.52 2.83
N ASP A 44 27.27 -13.09 1.62
CA ASP A 44 25.91 -13.24 1.11
C ASP A 44 25.93 -13.74 -0.34
N SER A 45 25.71 -15.02 -0.53
CA SER A 45 25.70 -15.63 -1.87
C SER A 45 24.51 -15.19 -2.74
N TYR A 46 23.58 -14.47 -2.21
CA TYR A 46 22.34 -14.05 -2.89
C TYR A 46 22.22 -12.53 -2.98
N ARG A 47 23.29 -11.78 -2.73
CA ARG A 47 23.32 -10.31 -2.82
C ARG A 47 22.76 -9.77 -4.14
N TRP A 48 22.97 -10.48 -5.23
CA TRP A 48 22.46 -10.11 -6.55
C TRP A 48 20.93 -9.99 -6.61
N LEU A 49 20.17 -10.65 -5.71
CA LEU A 49 18.70 -10.51 -5.63
C LEU A 49 18.26 -9.15 -5.08
N GLU A 50 19.12 -8.38 -4.44
CA GLU A 50 18.80 -7.02 -3.98
C GLU A 50 18.58 -6.05 -5.14
N ASP A 51 19.16 -6.31 -6.30
CA ASP A 51 18.81 -5.61 -7.53
C ASP A 51 17.59 -6.30 -8.17
N PHE A 52 16.41 -5.96 -7.67
CA PHE A 52 15.14 -6.53 -8.14
C PHE A 52 14.72 -6.05 -9.54
N THR A 53 15.45 -5.08 -10.13
CA THR A 53 15.23 -4.59 -11.50
C THR A 53 16.12 -5.27 -12.53
N SER A 54 17.15 -6.00 -12.08
CA SER A 54 18.05 -6.74 -12.98
C SER A 54 17.35 -7.89 -13.71
N ASP A 55 17.81 -8.19 -14.93
CA ASP A 55 17.31 -9.30 -15.72
C ASP A 55 17.44 -10.65 -14.98
N ASP A 56 18.52 -10.85 -14.25
CA ASP A 56 18.78 -12.07 -13.46
C ASP A 56 17.72 -12.26 -12.35
N SER A 57 17.42 -11.18 -11.60
CA SER A 57 16.41 -11.20 -10.54
C SER A 57 15.01 -11.39 -11.11
N LEU A 58 14.67 -10.69 -12.19
CA LEU A 58 13.39 -10.83 -12.88
C LEU A 58 13.18 -12.25 -13.43
N ASP A 59 14.22 -12.85 -14.05
CA ASP A 59 14.14 -14.24 -14.51
C ASP A 59 13.98 -15.22 -13.35
N TRP A 60 14.72 -15.01 -12.25
CA TRP A 60 14.57 -15.83 -11.04
C TRP A 60 13.14 -15.77 -10.51
N VAL A 61 12.56 -14.59 -10.34
CA VAL A 61 11.16 -14.38 -9.91
C VAL A 61 10.21 -15.11 -10.85
N LYS A 62 10.39 -15.00 -12.17
CA LYS A 62 9.56 -15.66 -13.17
C LYS A 62 9.60 -17.19 -13.05
N ARG A 63 10.79 -17.77 -12.83
CA ARG A 63 10.96 -19.23 -12.63
C ARG A 63 10.31 -19.70 -11.33
N GLN A 64 10.51 -18.96 -10.21
CA GLN A 64 9.88 -19.27 -8.93
C GLN A 64 8.35 -19.19 -9.02
N ASN A 65 7.83 -18.16 -9.64
CA ASN A 65 6.39 -17.98 -9.84
C ASN A 65 5.79 -19.10 -10.69
N LYS A 66 6.47 -19.52 -11.77
CA LYS A 66 6.03 -20.65 -12.60
C LYS A 66 5.94 -21.94 -11.80
N PHE A 67 6.97 -22.24 -11.01
CA PHE A 67 7.00 -23.39 -10.14
C PHE A 67 5.84 -23.35 -9.12
N ASN A 68 5.71 -22.25 -8.40
CA ASN A 68 4.67 -22.06 -7.38
C ASN A 68 3.25 -22.18 -7.96
N ARG A 69 2.98 -21.55 -9.11
CA ARG A 69 1.68 -21.65 -9.79
C ARG A 69 1.37 -23.10 -10.16
N THR A 70 2.36 -23.86 -10.66
CA THR A 70 2.18 -25.28 -11.00
C THR A 70 1.91 -26.12 -9.75
N PHE A 71 2.67 -25.90 -8.68
CA PHE A 71 2.49 -26.61 -7.40
C PHE A 71 1.11 -26.37 -6.80
N ILE A 72 0.69 -25.08 -6.71
CA ILE A 72 -0.63 -24.70 -6.18
C ILE A 72 -1.75 -25.21 -7.08
N SER A 73 -1.59 -25.13 -8.42
CA SER A 73 -2.63 -25.57 -9.37
C SER A 73 -2.92 -27.06 -9.26
N ASN A 74 -1.92 -27.87 -8.93
CA ASN A 74 -2.07 -29.30 -8.76
C ASN A 74 -2.63 -29.72 -7.39
N ASN A 75 -2.84 -28.77 -6.48
CA ASN A 75 -3.37 -29.06 -5.17
C ASN A 75 -4.88 -29.33 -5.25
N LYS A 76 -5.29 -30.53 -4.85
CA LYS A 76 -6.70 -30.96 -4.91
C LYS A 76 -7.67 -30.10 -4.08
N TYR A 77 -7.17 -29.41 -3.08
CA TYR A 77 -7.98 -28.55 -2.21
C TYR A 77 -8.12 -27.12 -2.73
N LYS A 78 -7.30 -26.69 -3.71
CA LYS A 78 -7.28 -25.30 -4.19
C LYS A 78 -8.67 -24.78 -4.55
N LYS A 79 -9.42 -25.54 -5.37
CA LYS A 79 -10.75 -25.14 -5.82
C LYS A 79 -11.74 -24.97 -4.68
N ASN A 80 -11.73 -25.91 -3.73
CA ASN A 80 -12.66 -25.86 -2.59
C ASN A 80 -12.33 -24.68 -1.66
N ILE A 81 -11.04 -24.42 -1.41
CA ILE A 81 -10.59 -23.27 -0.59
C ILE A 81 -10.96 -21.98 -1.29
N ALA A 82 -10.69 -21.85 -2.59
CA ALA A 82 -11.01 -20.66 -3.36
C ALA A 82 -12.53 -20.37 -3.34
N ASN A 83 -13.36 -21.39 -3.60
CA ASN A 83 -14.81 -21.23 -3.55
C ASN A 83 -15.33 -20.83 -2.14
N TYR A 84 -14.72 -21.40 -1.09
CA TYR A 84 -15.11 -21.06 0.28
C TYR A 84 -14.69 -19.63 0.65
N LEU A 85 -13.49 -19.21 0.27
CA LEU A 85 -13.03 -17.84 0.47
C LEU A 85 -13.89 -16.84 -0.30
N GLN A 86 -14.26 -17.16 -1.54
CA GLN A 86 -15.15 -16.33 -2.35
C GLN A 86 -16.50 -16.13 -1.65
N GLN A 87 -17.14 -17.19 -1.14
CA GLN A 87 -18.39 -17.12 -0.39
C GLN A 87 -18.29 -16.26 0.88
N ILE A 88 -17.13 -16.21 1.52
CA ILE A 88 -16.91 -15.40 2.72
C ILE A 88 -16.67 -13.93 2.35
N TRP A 89 -15.98 -13.66 1.24
CA TRP A 89 -15.58 -12.33 0.84
C TRP A 89 -16.61 -11.58 -0.03
N GLU A 90 -17.42 -12.29 -0.80
CA GLU A 90 -18.49 -11.71 -1.60
C GLU A 90 -19.68 -11.28 -0.72
N ASN A 91 -19.42 -10.39 0.24
CA ASN A 91 -20.46 -9.81 1.08
C ASN A 91 -20.52 -8.30 0.88
N GLU A 92 -21.73 -7.79 0.83
CA GLU A 92 -21.94 -6.34 0.87
C GLU A 92 -21.35 -5.76 2.17
N SER A 93 -20.65 -4.66 2.04
CA SER A 93 -20.09 -3.92 3.16
C SER A 93 -20.31 -2.42 3.01
N ILE A 94 -20.69 -1.78 4.10
CA ILE A 94 -20.87 -0.35 4.21
C ILE A 94 -20.08 0.12 5.42
N SER A 95 -19.22 1.15 5.23
CA SER A 95 -18.53 1.77 6.35
C SER A 95 -19.48 2.56 7.23
N ILE A 96 -19.02 2.94 8.42
CA ILE A 96 -19.74 3.93 9.24
C ILE A 96 -19.82 5.24 8.42
N PRO A 97 -21.02 5.77 8.14
CA PRO A 97 -21.16 7.05 7.46
C PRO A 97 -20.70 8.22 8.33
N TYR A 98 -20.12 9.23 7.71
CA TYR A 98 -19.88 10.51 8.37
C TYR A 98 -20.55 11.64 7.61
N LYS A 99 -20.82 12.75 8.30
CA LYS A 99 -21.50 13.92 7.73
C LYS A 99 -20.59 15.14 7.78
N GLU A 100 -20.63 15.93 6.69
CA GLU A 100 -20.00 17.24 6.58
C GLU A 100 -20.95 18.17 5.83
N GLU A 101 -21.29 19.34 6.41
CA GLU A 101 -22.20 20.34 5.82
C GLU A 101 -23.50 19.76 5.21
N GLY A 102 -24.11 18.81 5.92
CA GLY A 102 -25.39 18.18 5.50
C GLY A 102 -25.24 17.08 4.43
N LYS A 103 -24.06 16.89 3.87
CA LYS A 103 -23.73 15.79 2.98
C LYS A 103 -23.30 14.58 3.79
N THR A 104 -23.58 13.37 3.29
CA THR A 104 -23.19 12.10 3.96
C THR A 104 -22.27 11.31 3.07
N PHE A 105 -21.15 10.87 3.62
CA PHE A 105 -20.10 10.11 2.94
C PHE A 105 -19.96 8.73 3.57
N TYR A 106 -19.73 7.69 2.76
CA TYR A 106 -19.47 6.34 3.23
C TYR A 106 -18.81 5.49 2.14
N TYR A 107 -18.09 4.46 2.54
CA TYR A 107 -17.53 3.49 1.61
C TYR A 107 -18.50 2.33 1.42
N PHE A 108 -18.68 1.91 0.17
CA PHE A 108 -19.55 0.83 -0.22
C PHE A 108 -18.83 -0.18 -1.10
N ASN A 109 -19.07 -1.47 -0.82
CA ASN A 109 -18.66 -2.58 -1.68
C ASN A 109 -19.81 -3.59 -1.72
N ASP A 110 -20.26 -3.98 -2.90
CA ASP A 110 -21.32 -4.99 -3.07
C ASP A 110 -20.80 -6.43 -2.91
N GLY A 111 -19.51 -6.60 -2.61
CA GLY A 111 -18.82 -7.87 -2.51
C GLY A 111 -18.15 -8.32 -3.81
N SER A 112 -18.43 -7.67 -4.93
CA SER A 112 -17.81 -7.99 -6.23
C SER A 112 -16.69 -7.01 -6.64
N PHE A 113 -16.72 -5.78 -6.10
CA PHE A 113 -15.68 -4.78 -6.41
C PHE A 113 -14.36 -5.13 -5.75
N GLN A 114 -13.27 -4.93 -6.46
CA GLN A 114 -11.93 -5.13 -5.93
C GLN A 114 -11.62 -4.13 -4.81
N GLN A 115 -12.10 -2.90 -4.94
CA GLN A 115 -11.97 -1.83 -3.95
C GLN A 115 -13.34 -1.20 -3.67
N SER A 116 -13.57 -0.79 -2.42
CA SER A 116 -14.78 -0.06 -2.04
C SER A 116 -14.83 1.30 -2.73
N LYS A 117 -16.02 1.69 -3.20
CA LYS A 117 -16.27 3.02 -3.75
C LYS A 117 -16.59 4.00 -2.64
N LEU A 118 -16.15 5.25 -2.77
CA LEU A 118 -16.62 6.33 -1.92
C LEU A 118 -17.95 6.86 -2.47
N MET A 119 -18.99 6.76 -1.66
CA MET A 119 -20.34 7.20 -1.97
C MET A 119 -20.65 8.52 -1.28
N ILE A 120 -21.54 9.28 -1.86
CA ILE A 120 -22.08 10.53 -1.28
C ILE A 120 -23.59 10.61 -1.42
N LYS A 121 -24.23 11.17 -0.40
CA LYS A 121 -25.58 11.74 -0.47
C LYS A 121 -25.48 13.24 -0.25
N ASP A 122 -25.86 14.02 -1.24
CA ASP A 122 -25.77 15.48 -1.19
C ASP A 122 -26.79 16.10 -0.20
N CYS A 123 -27.81 15.35 0.24
CA CYS A 123 -28.71 15.71 1.33
C CYS A 123 -29.40 14.44 1.89
N ASP A 124 -30.06 14.56 3.05
CA ASP A 124 -30.73 13.42 3.72
C ASP A 124 -31.78 12.69 2.84
N LYS A 125 -32.39 13.41 1.91
CA LYS A 125 -33.43 12.86 1.00
C LYS A 125 -32.97 12.71 -0.44
N CYS A 126 -31.72 13.06 -0.72
CA CYS A 126 -31.14 12.92 -2.05
C CYS A 126 -30.81 11.46 -2.32
N ASP A 127 -30.80 11.09 -3.60
CA ASP A 127 -30.26 9.82 -4.04
C ASP A 127 -28.73 9.79 -3.81
N GLU A 128 -28.22 8.59 -3.56
CA GLU A 128 -26.77 8.38 -3.43
C GLU A 128 -26.10 8.32 -4.80
N ARG A 129 -24.89 8.79 -4.87
CA ARG A 129 -24.05 8.68 -6.07
C ARG A 129 -22.63 8.28 -5.72
N VAL A 130 -21.92 7.71 -6.69
CA VAL A 130 -20.49 7.46 -6.55
C VAL A 130 -19.75 8.79 -6.63
N LEU A 131 -18.91 9.08 -5.64
CA LEU A 131 -18.02 10.22 -5.65
C LEU A 131 -16.65 9.84 -6.21
N ILE A 132 -16.06 8.74 -5.68
CA ILE A 132 -14.78 8.21 -6.16
C ILE A 132 -14.91 6.69 -6.36
N ASP A 133 -14.60 6.21 -7.57
CA ASP A 133 -14.51 4.78 -7.88
C ASP A 133 -13.06 4.37 -8.12
N PRO A 134 -12.35 3.82 -7.11
CA PRO A 134 -10.96 3.43 -7.28
C PRO A 134 -10.75 2.26 -8.25
N ASN A 135 -11.82 1.51 -8.57
CA ASN A 135 -11.72 0.43 -9.57
C ASN A 135 -11.50 0.95 -10.99
N THR A 136 -11.60 2.26 -11.22
CA THR A 136 -11.33 2.92 -12.50
C THR A 136 -9.94 3.54 -12.60
N PHE A 137 -9.12 3.47 -11.55
CA PHE A 137 -7.81 4.14 -11.51
C PHE A 137 -6.76 3.45 -12.39
N SER A 138 -6.84 2.14 -12.55
CA SER A 138 -5.95 1.37 -13.42
C SER A 138 -6.64 0.10 -13.95
N ASP A 139 -6.24 -0.33 -15.13
CA ASP A 139 -6.81 -1.52 -15.78
C ASP A 139 -6.46 -2.83 -15.04
N ASP A 140 -5.32 -2.87 -14.38
CA ASP A 140 -4.82 -4.03 -13.63
C ASP A 140 -5.16 -4.01 -12.13
N GLY A 141 -5.81 -2.94 -11.65
CA GLY A 141 -6.22 -2.77 -10.26
C GLY A 141 -5.06 -2.54 -9.28
N THR A 142 -3.87 -2.16 -9.77
CA THR A 142 -2.69 -1.92 -8.91
C THR A 142 -2.76 -0.58 -8.19
N ILE A 143 -3.50 0.40 -8.72
CA ILE A 143 -3.67 1.70 -8.07
C ILE A 143 -4.83 1.65 -7.09
N SER A 144 -4.56 2.04 -5.85
CA SER A 144 -5.55 2.03 -4.77
C SER A 144 -5.83 3.42 -4.23
N LEU A 145 -7.08 3.61 -3.75
CA LEU A 145 -7.46 4.77 -2.96
C LEU A 145 -6.81 4.66 -1.57
N GLY A 146 -6.11 5.73 -1.18
CA GLY A 146 -5.52 5.87 0.15
C GLY A 146 -6.45 6.62 1.12
N GLY A 147 -5.93 7.68 1.74
CA GLY A 147 -6.72 8.55 2.59
C GLY A 147 -7.64 9.48 1.80
N THR A 148 -8.72 9.92 2.45
CA THR A 148 -9.60 10.97 1.96
C THR A 148 -9.86 11.98 3.08
N SER A 149 -10.03 13.26 2.72
CA SER A 149 -10.37 14.33 3.65
C SER A 149 -11.26 15.35 2.94
N VAL A 150 -12.48 15.48 3.41
CA VAL A 150 -13.43 16.50 2.93
C VAL A 150 -13.08 17.82 3.59
N ASN A 151 -13.17 18.94 2.86
CA ASN A 151 -12.99 20.27 3.42
C ASN A 151 -14.21 20.73 4.23
N ASN A 152 -14.08 21.83 4.97
CA ASN A 152 -15.12 22.24 5.92
C ASN A 152 -16.44 22.64 5.23
N SER A 153 -16.37 23.23 4.02
CA SER A 153 -17.57 23.55 3.21
C SER A 153 -18.20 22.36 2.50
N ALA A 154 -17.58 21.19 2.55
CA ALA A 154 -17.96 19.97 1.83
C ALA A 154 -18.17 20.20 0.32
N ASP A 155 -17.38 21.06 -0.29
CA ASP A 155 -17.35 21.29 -1.74
C ASP A 155 -16.12 20.71 -2.43
N MET A 156 -15.07 20.37 -1.65
CA MET A 156 -13.86 19.71 -2.13
C MET A 156 -13.50 18.49 -1.27
N ILE A 157 -12.82 17.53 -1.88
CA ILE A 157 -12.25 16.39 -1.17
C ILE A 157 -10.80 16.17 -1.63
N ALA A 158 -9.86 16.22 -0.70
CA ALA A 158 -8.52 15.72 -0.93
C ALA A 158 -8.52 14.20 -0.82
N PHE A 159 -7.95 13.51 -1.80
CA PHE A 159 -7.81 12.06 -1.79
C PHE A 159 -6.43 11.66 -2.25
N SER A 160 -5.90 10.58 -1.70
CA SER A 160 -4.59 10.08 -2.09
C SER A 160 -4.68 8.76 -2.84
N ILE A 161 -3.77 8.56 -3.76
CA ILE A 161 -3.61 7.29 -4.49
C ILE A 161 -2.26 6.67 -4.18
N SER A 162 -2.20 5.34 -4.23
CA SER A 162 -0.99 4.54 -4.07
C SER A 162 -0.87 3.55 -5.21
N ASP A 163 0.29 3.45 -5.82
CA ASP A 163 0.56 2.51 -6.90
C ASP A 163 1.35 1.30 -6.37
N GLY A 164 0.94 0.09 -6.79
CA GLY A 164 1.61 -1.17 -6.50
C GLY A 164 1.79 -1.49 -5.03
N GLY A 165 0.96 -0.94 -4.14
CA GLY A 165 1.08 -1.11 -2.69
C GLY A 165 2.21 -0.30 -2.06
N SER A 166 2.75 0.69 -2.75
CA SER A 166 3.74 1.63 -2.22
C SER A 166 3.19 2.43 -1.04
N ASP A 167 4.06 2.76 -0.08
CA ASP A 167 3.74 3.74 0.97
C ASP A 167 3.71 5.18 0.44
N TRP A 168 4.32 5.42 -0.71
CA TRP A 168 4.26 6.73 -1.36
C TRP A 168 2.84 7.03 -1.82
N ARG A 169 2.40 8.25 -1.55
CA ARG A 169 1.07 8.76 -1.90
C ARG A 169 1.20 9.96 -2.81
N VAL A 170 0.27 10.02 -3.75
CA VAL A 170 0.02 11.24 -4.53
C VAL A 170 -1.34 11.76 -4.08
N TRP A 171 -1.39 12.95 -3.51
CA TRP A 171 -2.64 13.61 -3.15
C TRP A 171 -3.16 14.39 -4.34
N LYS A 172 -4.46 14.35 -4.51
CA LYS A 172 -5.25 15.07 -5.52
C LYS A 172 -6.46 15.68 -4.85
N VAL A 173 -7.07 16.66 -5.52
CA VAL A 173 -8.29 17.31 -5.06
C VAL A 173 -9.39 17.09 -6.09
N LEU A 174 -10.61 16.84 -5.61
CA LEU A 174 -11.79 16.67 -6.45
C LEU A 174 -12.87 17.66 -5.99
N ASP A 175 -13.47 18.37 -6.94
CA ASP A 175 -14.67 19.17 -6.74
C ASP A 175 -15.87 18.23 -6.57
N ILE A 176 -16.55 18.32 -5.43
CA ILE A 176 -17.62 17.39 -5.05
C ILE A 176 -18.88 17.58 -5.90
N GLU A 177 -19.18 18.81 -6.33
CA GLU A 177 -20.38 19.09 -7.12
C GLU A 177 -20.24 18.54 -8.55
N THR A 178 -19.12 18.84 -9.20
CA THR A 178 -18.87 18.47 -10.59
C THR A 178 -18.32 17.05 -10.74
N GLY A 179 -17.63 16.53 -9.72
CA GLY A 179 -16.87 15.28 -9.77
C GLY A 179 -15.56 15.39 -10.55
N GLU A 180 -15.13 16.60 -10.90
CA GLU A 180 -13.89 16.85 -11.62
C GLU A 180 -12.69 16.85 -10.68
N VAL A 181 -11.61 16.18 -11.07
CA VAL A 181 -10.32 16.24 -10.37
C VAL A 181 -9.60 17.51 -10.81
N LEU A 182 -9.22 18.33 -9.83
CA LEU A 182 -8.49 19.56 -10.04
C LEU A 182 -7.04 19.30 -10.48
N GLU A 183 -6.32 20.36 -10.85
CA GLU A 183 -4.91 20.25 -11.28
C GLU A 183 -3.95 20.05 -10.10
N ASP A 184 -4.41 20.18 -8.87
CA ASP A 184 -3.63 20.00 -7.64
C ASP A 184 -3.11 18.56 -7.55
N GLU A 185 -1.78 18.38 -7.61
CA GLU A 185 -1.11 17.11 -7.51
C GLU A 185 0.10 17.19 -6.58
N ILE A 186 0.01 16.54 -5.41
CA ILE A 186 1.02 16.59 -4.37
C ILE A 186 1.73 15.24 -4.27
N LYS A 187 3.02 15.22 -4.58
CA LYS A 187 3.92 14.07 -4.55
C LYS A 187 4.76 14.02 -3.29
N TRP A 188 5.44 12.90 -3.12
CA TRP A 188 6.41 12.68 -2.03
C TRP A 188 5.79 12.75 -0.64
N ALA A 189 4.48 12.50 -0.55
CA ALA A 189 3.79 12.31 0.72
C ALA A 189 3.87 10.84 1.15
N LYS A 190 4.10 10.60 2.44
CA LYS A 190 4.17 9.27 3.03
C LYS A 190 3.75 9.36 4.49
N PHE A 191 2.90 8.38 4.92
CA PHE A 191 2.35 8.35 6.28
C PHE A 191 1.69 9.67 6.69
N SER A 192 1.00 10.32 5.75
CA SER A 192 0.38 11.63 5.93
C SER A 192 -1.10 11.59 5.61
N GLY A 193 -1.90 12.33 6.37
CA GLY A 193 -3.23 12.77 6.01
C GLY A 193 -3.18 14.13 5.30
N ALA A 194 -4.34 14.60 4.82
CA ALA A 194 -4.58 15.99 4.44
C ALA A 194 -5.47 16.62 5.53
N SER A 195 -5.01 17.70 6.16
CA SER A 195 -5.76 18.42 7.19
C SER A 195 -6.10 19.81 6.68
N TRP A 196 -7.36 20.06 6.39
CA TRP A 196 -7.81 21.32 5.81
C TRP A 196 -7.64 22.50 6.76
N GLU A 197 -7.33 23.66 6.20
CA GLU A 197 -7.42 24.94 6.91
C GLU A 197 -8.90 25.32 7.09
N ASN A 198 -9.23 26.07 8.15
CA ASN A 198 -10.61 26.43 8.44
C ASN A 198 -11.29 27.26 7.35
N ASP A 199 -10.54 28.01 6.55
CA ASP A 199 -11.06 28.82 5.45
C ASP A 199 -11.07 28.08 4.10
N ASP A 200 -10.80 26.77 4.11
CA ASP A 200 -10.72 25.91 2.93
C ASP A 200 -9.70 26.35 1.87
N SER A 201 -8.81 27.29 2.21
CA SER A 201 -7.80 27.79 1.28
C SER A 201 -6.74 26.78 0.86
N GLY A 202 -6.64 25.67 1.59
CA GLY A 202 -5.67 24.60 1.37
C GLY A 202 -5.63 23.60 2.52
N PHE A 203 -4.65 22.73 2.49
CA PHE A 203 -4.48 21.71 3.53
C PHE A 203 -3.02 21.47 3.89
N PHE A 204 -2.82 20.98 5.09
CA PHE A 204 -1.52 20.58 5.62
C PHE A 204 -1.26 19.10 5.30
N TYR A 205 0.00 18.77 5.00
CA TYR A 205 0.44 17.42 4.75
C TYR A 205 1.91 17.22 5.11
N GLN A 206 2.34 15.98 5.32
CA GLN A 206 3.74 15.64 5.54
C GLN A 206 4.39 15.23 4.22
N LYS A 207 5.51 15.85 3.91
CA LYS A 207 6.32 15.59 2.72
C LYS A 207 7.73 15.15 3.10
N TYR A 208 8.27 14.21 2.33
CA TYR A 208 9.70 13.91 2.29
C TYR A 208 10.35 14.55 1.07
N ASP A 209 11.66 14.69 1.09
CA ASP A 209 12.40 15.08 -0.10
C ASP A 209 12.28 13.99 -1.18
N GLU A 210 12.34 14.40 -2.44
CA GLU A 210 12.30 13.46 -3.56
C GLU A 210 13.51 12.53 -3.49
N PRO A 211 13.30 11.20 -3.50
CA PRO A 211 14.37 10.23 -3.51
C PRO A 211 15.31 10.45 -4.71
N GLN A 212 16.62 10.47 -4.46
CA GLN A 212 17.63 10.70 -5.49
C GLN A 212 18.13 9.40 -6.13
N GLY A 213 17.75 8.25 -5.59
CA GLY A 213 18.15 6.92 -6.02
C GLY A 213 16.96 5.97 -6.20
N GLU A 214 17.10 4.74 -5.70
CA GLU A 214 16.05 3.74 -5.80
C GLU A 214 14.97 3.98 -4.72
N LEU A 215 13.75 4.30 -5.16
CA LEU A 215 12.58 4.62 -4.33
C LEU A 215 12.34 3.68 -3.13
N LEU A 216 12.71 2.39 -3.27
CA LEU A 216 12.46 1.38 -2.26
C LEU A 216 13.68 1.11 -1.35
N LYS A 217 14.83 1.69 -1.64
CA LYS A 217 16.08 1.48 -0.86
C LYS A 217 16.49 2.69 -0.04
N GLU A 218 16.02 3.88 -0.36
CA GLU A 218 16.38 5.08 0.38
C GLU A 218 15.68 5.14 1.73
N VAL A 219 16.44 5.56 2.74
CA VAL A 219 15.91 5.85 4.07
C VAL A 219 15.14 7.16 3.99
N ASN A 220 13.87 7.14 4.38
CA ASN A 220 13.05 8.35 4.42
C ASN A 220 13.19 8.99 5.80
N GLU A 221 13.91 10.09 5.86
CA GLU A 221 14.16 10.87 7.07
C GLU A 221 13.84 12.35 6.85
N SER A 222 13.78 13.10 7.95
CA SER A 222 13.58 14.56 7.94
C SER A 222 12.33 15.03 7.16
N PRO A 223 11.15 14.45 7.44
CA PRO A 223 9.94 14.94 6.81
C PRO A 223 9.66 16.39 7.19
N LYS A 224 8.94 17.10 6.33
CA LYS A 224 8.51 18.48 6.52
C LYS A 224 6.99 18.52 6.60
N LEU A 225 6.45 19.28 7.53
CA LEU A 225 5.04 19.64 7.50
C LEU A 225 4.89 20.81 6.53
N MET A 226 4.11 20.60 5.48
CA MET A 226 3.89 21.57 4.40
C MET A 226 2.45 22.06 4.43
N PHE A 227 2.22 23.22 3.83
CA PHE A 227 0.89 23.69 3.49
C PHE A 227 0.79 23.85 1.98
N HIS A 228 -0.23 23.23 1.40
CA HIS A 228 -0.61 23.35 0.00
C HIS A 228 -1.81 24.28 -0.13
N LYS A 229 -1.71 25.29 -0.98
CA LYS A 229 -2.82 26.18 -1.30
C LYS A 229 -3.53 25.66 -2.55
N ILE A 230 -4.85 25.50 -2.48
CA ILE A 230 -5.65 25.02 -3.61
C ILE A 230 -5.47 25.90 -4.86
N GLY A 231 -5.30 25.22 -6.01
CA GLY A 231 -5.13 25.88 -7.30
C GLY A 231 -3.73 26.41 -7.55
N THR A 232 -2.72 26.00 -6.76
CA THR A 232 -1.31 26.34 -7.00
C THR A 232 -0.47 25.10 -7.29
N ASP A 233 0.71 25.30 -7.92
CA ASP A 233 1.67 24.20 -8.10
C ASP A 233 2.33 23.83 -6.78
N GLN A 234 2.64 22.54 -6.58
CA GLN A 234 3.30 22.04 -5.35
C GLN A 234 4.62 22.76 -5.05
N SER A 235 5.31 23.33 -6.04
CA SER A 235 6.54 24.10 -5.83
C SER A 235 6.32 25.42 -5.08
N GLU A 236 5.07 25.88 -4.99
CA GLU A 236 4.69 27.07 -4.22
C GLU A 236 4.37 26.75 -2.75
N ASP A 237 4.33 25.45 -2.39
CA ASP A 237 4.07 25.02 -1.02
C ASP A 237 5.16 25.50 -0.07
N TYR A 238 4.77 25.89 1.13
CA TYR A 238 5.73 26.36 2.14
C TYR A 238 5.82 25.43 3.35
N VAL A 239 6.99 25.38 3.95
CA VAL A 239 7.25 24.62 5.19
C VAL A 239 6.57 25.32 6.35
N VAL A 240 5.69 24.60 7.04
CA VAL A 240 5.04 25.04 8.27
C VAL A 240 5.87 24.68 9.49
N TYR A 241 6.43 23.47 9.48
CA TYR A 241 7.29 22.97 10.54
C TYR A 241 8.27 21.91 10.03
N GLU A 242 9.49 21.94 10.54
CA GLU A 242 10.50 20.89 10.37
C GLU A 242 11.44 20.87 11.58
N ASN A 243 12.11 19.76 11.82
CA ASN A 243 13.15 19.63 12.83
C ASN A 243 14.30 18.76 12.34
N PRO A 244 15.33 19.35 11.70
CA PRO A 244 16.48 18.62 11.17
C PRO A 244 17.31 17.87 12.23
N ASP A 245 17.25 18.29 13.50
CA ASP A 245 17.95 17.62 14.60
C ASP A 245 17.29 16.29 15.01
N GLN A 246 16.09 16.04 14.52
CA GLN A 246 15.30 14.83 14.80
C GLN A 246 14.79 14.20 13.50
N PRO A 247 15.67 13.62 12.69
CA PRO A 247 15.33 13.19 11.32
C PRO A 247 14.29 12.07 11.26
N ARG A 248 14.08 11.33 12.36
CA ARG A 248 13.11 10.23 12.42
C ARG A 248 11.74 10.62 12.98
N TRP A 249 11.54 11.90 13.30
CA TRP A 249 10.23 12.36 13.75
C TRP A 249 9.29 12.54 12.58
N GLY A 250 8.02 12.20 12.80
CA GLY A 250 6.92 12.42 11.87
C GLY A 250 5.96 13.48 12.42
N TRP A 251 5.25 14.13 11.52
CA TRP A 251 4.37 15.26 11.81
C TRP A 251 2.93 14.92 11.44
N GLY A 252 2.02 15.20 12.34
CA GLY A 252 0.60 15.30 12.07
C GLY A 252 0.08 16.64 12.56
N ILE A 253 -0.89 17.21 11.89
CA ILE A 253 -1.56 18.43 12.33
C ILE A 253 -3.06 18.21 12.37
N ASN A 254 -3.69 18.75 13.38
CA ASN A 254 -5.15 18.78 13.52
C ASN A 254 -5.57 20.25 13.66
N VAL A 255 -6.33 20.71 12.70
CA VAL A 255 -6.94 22.05 12.73
C VAL A 255 -8.24 21.95 13.51
N ILE A 256 -8.39 22.75 14.55
CA ILE A 256 -9.61 22.76 15.36
C ILE A 256 -10.61 23.69 14.69
N GLU A 257 -11.72 23.11 14.26
CA GLU A 257 -12.81 23.79 13.57
C GLU A 257 -13.27 25.05 14.34
N ASP A 258 -13.63 26.10 13.61
CA ASP A 258 -14.07 27.39 14.12
C ASP A 258 -13.10 28.10 15.10
N THR A 259 -11.84 27.71 15.11
CA THR A 259 -10.81 28.34 15.94
C THR A 259 -9.52 28.63 15.16
N ASN A 260 -8.63 29.42 15.76
CA ASN A 260 -7.27 29.62 15.25
C ASN A 260 -6.27 28.59 15.82
N ILE A 261 -6.75 27.51 16.44
CA ILE A 261 -5.91 26.55 17.12
C ILE A 261 -5.56 25.40 16.17
N LYS A 262 -4.27 25.14 16.05
CA LYS A 262 -3.73 23.98 15.34
C LYS A 262 -2.89 23.16 16.32
N ILE A 263 -3.14 21.86 16.38
CA ILE A 263 -2.43 20.94 17.28
C ILE A 263 -1.43 20.15 16.43
N LEU A 264 -0.14 20.40 16.64
CA LEU A 264 0.93 19.62 16.04
C LEU A 264 1.16 18.37 16.90
N SER A 265 1.02 17.22 16.27
CA SER A 265 1.36 15.91 16.85
C SER A 265 2.71 15.47 16.32
N ILE A 266 3.58 15.02 17.21
CA ILE A 266 4.93 14.56 16.88
C ILE A 266 5.03 13.09 17.28
N SER A 267 5.48 12.24 16.37
CA SER A 267 5.71 10.80 16.59
C SER A 267 7.13 10.41 16.17
N GLU A 268 7.66 9.35 16.75
CA GLU A 268 8.93 8.74 16.35
C GLU A 268 8.70 7.26 16.04
N GLY A 269 8.55 6.93 14.76
CA GLY A 269 8.30 5.56 14.31
C GLY A 269 7.08 4.95 15.03
N THR A 270 7.30 3.82 15.70
CA THR A 270 6.26 3.09 16.46
C THR A 270 6.30 3.38 17.98
N ASP A 271 7.01 4.42 18.41
CA ASP A 271 7.00 4.83 19.83
C ASP A 271 5.58 5.31 20.20
N GLU A 272 5.00 4.74 21.25
CA GLU A 272 3.64 5.10 21.73
C GLU A 272 3.57 6.50 22.37
N ARG A 273 4.72 7.10 22.64
CA ARG A 273 4.79 8.45 23.25
C ARG A 273 4.63 9.52 22.18
N ASN A 274 3.59 10.32 22.31
CA ASN A 274 3.48 11.58 21.57
C ASN A 274 4.33 12.69 22.23
N ARG A 275 4.82 13.60 21.42
CA ARG A 275 5.63 14.74 21.85
C ARG A 275 4.97 16.04 21.45
#